data_3a150917687108241975bfda5c961500
#
_entry.id   3a150917687108241975bfda5c961500
#
_cell.length_a   1.000
_cell.length_b   1.000
_cell.length_c   1.000
_cell.angle_alpha   90.00
_cell.angle_beta   90.00
_cell.angle_gamma   90.00
#
_symmetry.space_group_name_H-M   'P 1'
#
loop_
_entity.id
_entity.type
_entity.pdbx_description
1 polymer ?
#
loop_
_entity_poly.entity_id
_entity_poly.type
_entity_poly.pdbx_seq_one_letter_code
_entity_poly.pdbx_strand_id
1 'polypeptide(L)'
;MQQNAQANDALGRLADGVQALIGQRAPQGELGDMIEQEMMSAANTIEQATLRLQALLARDKTSNRYSATELKVHDTILEAAMAIMRAIGGLIRASTESQEEIVARGRGTSSAHQFYKKNNRWTEGLISAARAVAFASTMLIETADGVIMSTHSLEQLIVASNEVSSATVQLVAASRVKSEFMSQTQERLERAAKAVTDACRSLVRQVQMITDRQSGTDDLDFSRMATHEFKVREMEQQVEVLKLEKELSQARRVLGAMRRAGYHATEEDQGLI
;
A
#
# COMPACT_ATOMS: atom_id res chain seq x y z
N MET A 1 -18.58 -23.71 9.91
CA MET A 1 -17.33 -24.46 10.13
C MET A 1 -16.46 -24.62 8.88
N GLN A 2 -17.02 -24.87 7.69
CA GLN A 2 -16.23 -25.02 6.45
C GLN A 2 -15.47 -23.75 6.00
N GLN A 3 -16.02 -22.56 6.18
CA GLN A 3 -15.35 -21.29 5.79
C GLN A 3 -14.11 -20.96 6.62
N ASN A 4 -14.10 -21.31 7.91
CA ASN A 4 -12.93 -21.12 8.78
C ASN A 4 -11.80 -22.11 8.43
N ALA A 5 -12.12 -23.32 7.96
CA ALA A 5 -11.15 -24.29 7.51
C ALA A 5 -10.45 -23.83 6.21
N GLN A 6 -11.21 -23.26 5.27
CA GLN A 6 -10.67 -22.71 4.02
C GLN A 6 -9.81 -21.47 4.24
N ALA A 7 -10.19 -20.60 5.19
CA ALA A 7 -9.39 -19.42 5.54
C ALA A 7 -8.06 -19.82 6.23
N ASN A 8 -8.09 -20.81 7.11
CA ASN A 8 -6.88 -21.34 7.76
C ASN A 8 -5.96 -22.06 6.76
N ASP A 9 -6.51 -22.78 5.80
CA ASP A 9 -5.72 -23.43 4.73
C ASP A 9 -5.07 -22.41 3.77
N ALA A 10 -5.78 -21.31 3.47
CA ALA A 10 -5.23 -20.19 2.68
C ALA A 10 -4.12 -19.44 3.45
N LEU A 11 -4.29 -19.23 4.76
CA LEU A 11 -3.27 -18.64 5.63
C LEU A 11 -2.04 -19.55 5.78
N GLY A 12 -2.24 -20.86 5.86
CA GLY A 12 -1.15 -21.86 5.87
C GLY A 12 -0.34 -21.81 4.58
N ARG A 13 -0.98 -21.77 3.42
CA ARG A 13 -0.29 -21.67 2.10
C ARG A 13 0.44 -20.34 1.92
N LEU A 14 -0.10 -19.24 2.46
CA LEU A 14 0.57 -17.94 2.48
C LEU A 14 1.80 -17.97 3.40
N ALA A 15 1.70 -18.57 4.58
CA ALA A 15 2.82 -18.74 5.50
C ALA A 15 3.91 -19.63 4.88
N ASP A 16 3.54 -20.76 4.26
CA ASP A 16 4.48 -21.65 3.57
C ASP A 16 5.12 -20.97 2.35
N GLY A 17 4.39 -20.13 1.63
CA GLY A 17 4.92 -19.33 0.52
C GLY A 17 5.90 -18.26 0.98
N VAL A 18 5.63 -17.59 2.09
CA VAL A 18 6.54 -16.63 2.74
C VAL A 18 7.76 -17.35 3.29
N GLN A 19 7.60 -18.50 3.95
CA GLN A 19 8.70 -19.32 4.46
C GLN A 19 9.60 -19.85 3.34
N ALA A 20 9.04 -20.24 2.20
CA ALA A 20 9.80 -20.65 1.01
C ALA A 20 10.60 -19.50 0.39
N LEU A 21 10.08 -18.27 0.44
CA LEU A 21 10.77 -17.05 0.01
C LEU A 21 11.90 -16.65 0.98
N ILE A 22 11.71 -16.85 2.29
CA ILE A 22 12.71 -16.57 3.33
C ILE A 22 13.80 -17.66 3.32
N GLY A 23 13.46 -18.92 3.01
CA GLY A 23 14.40 -20.07 3.03
C GLY A 23 15.36 -20.15 1.85
N GLN A 24 15.19 -19.36 0.78
CA GLN A 24 16.15 -19.26 -0.32
C GLN A 24 17.24 -18.22 0.02
N ARG A 25 18.17 -18.62 0.89
CA ARG A 25 19.43 -17.87 1.08
C ARG A 25 20.20 -17.90 -0.25
N ALA A 26 20.17 -16.79 -0.96
CA ALA A 26 20.89 -16.65 -2.22
C ALA A 26 22.40 -16.91 -2.00
N PRO A 27 23.08 -17.62 -2.90
CA PRO A 27 24.51 -17.78 -2.85
C PRO A 27 25.18 -16.40 -2.81
N GLN A 28 26.14 -16.22 -1.93
CA GLN A 28 26.78 -14.93 -1.59
C GLN A 28 27.49 -14.21 -2.76
N GLY A 29 27.45 -14.77 -3.97
CA GLY A 29 28.02 -14.21 -5.18
C GLY A 29 27.13 -13.24 -5.98
N GLU A 30 25.82 -13.22 -5.72
CA GLU A 30 24.81 -12.65 -6.61
C GLU A 30 24.11 -11.41 -6.06
N LEU A 31 24.53 -10.87 -4.91
CA LEU A 31 23.80 -9.78 -4.23
C LEU A 31 23.73 -8.48 -5.04
N GLY A 32 24.77 -8.19 -5.85
CA GLY A 32 24.82 -7.04 -6.74
C GLY A 32 23.86 -7.17 -7.92
N ASP A 33 23.84 -8.34 -8.53
CA ASP A 33 22.94 -8.65 -9.64
C ASP A 33 21.49 -8.74 -9.17
N MET A 34 21.27 -9.23 -7.94
CA MET A 34 19.95 -9.31 -7.33
C MET A 34 19.28 -7.94 -7.13
N ILE A 35 20.03 -6.91 -6.73
CA ILE A 35 19.41 -5.60 -6.50
C ILE A 35 18.95 -4.96 -7.82
N GLU A 36 19.75 -5.10 -8.89
CA GLU A 36 19.38 -4.61 -10.22
C GLU A 36 18.20 -5.38 -10.78
N GLN A 37 18.18 -6.70 -10.64
CA GLN A 37 17.07 -7.56 -11.01
C GLN A 37 15.81 -7.22 -10.22
N GLU A 38 15.93 -6.97 -8.93
CA GLU A 38 14.79 -6.67 -8.08
C GLU A 38 14.17 -5.30 -8.37
N MET A 39 15.01 -4.29 -8.61
CA MET A 39 14.53 -2.96 -9.03
C MET A 39 13.86 -3.03 -10.41
N MET A 40 14.42 -3.82 -11.33
CA MET A 40 13.82 -4.07 -12.64
C MET A 40 12.51 -4.88 -12.51
N SER A 41 12.46 -5.88 -11.66
CA SER A 41 11.27 -6.67 -11.36
C SER A 41 10.16 -5.79 -10.77
N ALA A 42 10.49 -4.92 -9.81
CA ALA A 42 9.55 -3.95 -9.25
C ALA A 42 9.02 -2.99 -10.32
N ALA A 43 9.89 -2.47 -11.20
CA ALA A 43 9.49 -1.62 -12.30
C ALA A 43 8.53 -2.33 -13.28
N ASN A 44 8.85 -3.56 -13.66
CA ASN A 44 8.01 -4.39 -14.53
C ASN A 44 6.65 -4.70 -13.89
N THR A 45 6.61 -5.02 -12.60
CA THR A 45 5.38 -5.28 -11.86
C THR A 45 4.48 -4.04 -11.87
N ILE A 46 5.05 -2.85 -11.66
CA ILE A 46 4.34 -1.58 -11.68
C ILE A 46 3.82 -1.25 -13.09
N GLU A 47 4.61 -1.54 -14.13
CA GLU A 47 4.19 -1.36 -15.52
C GLU A 47 3.02 -2.27 -15.88
N GLN A 48 3.11 -3.57 -15.58
CA GLN A 48 2.02 -4.53 -15.78
C GLN A 48 0.76 -4.13 -15.02
N ALA A 49 0.92 -3.69 -13.78
CA ALA A 49 -0.14 -3.18 -12.96
C ALA A 49 -0.81 -1.94 -13.57
N THR A 50 -0.03 -1.03 -14.15
CA THR A 50 -0.53 0.16 -14.85
C THR A 50 -1.31 -0.21 -16.12
N LEU A 51 -0.82 -1.17 -16.91
CA LEU A 51 -1.51 -1.69 -18.09
C LEU A 51 -2.84 -2.34 -17.72
N ARG A 52 -2.88 -3.08 -16.61
CA ARG A 52 -4.13 -3.68 -16.09
C ARG A 52 -5.15 -2.62 -15.73
N LEU A 53 -4.77 -1.53 -15.06
CA LEU A 53 -5.66 -0.40 -14.77
C LEU A 53 -6.19 0.28 -16.04
N GLN A 54 -5.34 0.46 -17.05
CA GLN A 54 -5.77 1.02 -18.35
C GLN A 54 -6.81 0.12 -19.03
N ALA A 55 -6.62 -1.18 -18.97
CA ALA A 55 -7.59 -2.14 -19.50
C ALA A 55 -8.93 -2.10 -18.73
N LEU A 56 -8.90 -1.91 -17.41
CA LEU A 56 -10.11 -1.74 -16.59
C LEU A 56 -10.86 -0.46 -16.97
N LEU A 57 -10.17 0.67 -17.12
CA LEU A 57 -10.76 1.94 -17.59
C LEU A 57 -11.42 1.81 -18.98
N ALA A 58 -10.80 1.08 -19.88
CA ALA A 58 -11.36 0.86 -21.21
C ALA A 58 -12.62 -0.05 -21.18
N ARG A 59 -12.60 -1.09 -20.33
CA ARG A 59 -13.72 -2.03 -20.18
C ARG A 59 -14.94 -1.38 -19.53
N ASP A 60 -14.76 -0.53 -18.53
CA ASP A 60 -15.85 0.08 -17.78
C ASP A 60 -16.66 1.05 -18.66
N LYS A 61 -15.99 1.78 -19.54
CA LYS A 61 -16.63 2.69 -20.52
C LYS A 61 -17.52 1.98 -21.56
N THR A 62 -17.31 0.69 -21.78
CA THR A 62 -18.10 -0.10 -22.76
C THR A 62 -19.22 -0.93 -22.10
N SER A 63 -19.28 -0.93 -20.76
CA SER A 63 -20.24 -1.74 -20.00
C SER A 63 -21.55 -1.01 -19.77
N ASN A 64 -22.65 -1.57 -20.29
CA ASN A 64 -24.03 -1.08 -20.06
C ASN A 64 -24.62 -1.56 -18.70
N ARG A 65 -23.78 -2.02 -17.76
CA ARG A 65 -24.22 -2.65 -16.50
C ARG A 65 -24.41 -1.65 -15.36
N TYR A 66 -23.81 -0.47 -15.46
CA TYR A 66 -23.74 0.49 -14.37
C TYR A 66 -24.55 1.74 -14.67
N SER A 67 -25.10 2.34 -13.63
CA SER A 67 -25.74 3.66 -13.73
C SER A 67 -24.70 4.76 -14.03
N ALA A 68 -25.15 5.89 -14.55
CA ALA A 68 -24.26 7.04 -14.82
C ALA A 68 -23.54 7.54 -13.56
N THR A 69 -24.15 7.38 -12.38
CA THR A 69 -23.54 7.76 -11.09
C THR A 69 -22.46 6.78 -10.67
N GLU A 70 -22.70 5.48 -10.80
CA GLU A 70 -21.72 4.43 -10.52
C GLU A 70 -20.51 4.52 -11.45
N LEU A 71 -20.73 4.71 -12.75
CA LEU A 71 -19.65 4.93 -13.71
C LEU A 71 -18.77 6.13 -13.34
N LYS A 72 -19.36 7.22 -12.88
CA LYS A 72 -18.59 8.39 -12.43
C LYS A 72 -17.75 8.10 -11.18
N VAL A 73 -18.25 7.30 -10.26
CA VAL A 73 -17.50 6.84 -9.07
C VAL A 73 -16.35 5.94 -9.51
N HIS A 74 -16.60 4.98 -10.38
CA HIS A 74 -15.59 4.08 -10.92
C HIS A 74 -14.48 4.85 -11.65
N ASP A 75 -14.83 5.76 -12.56
CA ASP A 75 -13.86 6.62 -13.27
C ASP A 75 -12.99 7.39 -12.27
N THR A 76 -13.60 7.97 -11.23
CA THR A 76 -12.89 8.72 -10.20
C THR A 76 -11.86 7.86 -9.46
N ILE A 77 -12.22 6.63 -9.08
CA ILE A 77 -11.34 5.68 -8.39
C ILE A 77 -10.20 5.25 -9.32
N LEU A 78 -10.52 4.87 -10.55
CA LEU A 78 -9.53 4.41 -11.52
C LEU A 78 -8.54 5.51 -11.92
N GLU A 79 -9.01 6.73 -12.13
CA GLU A 79 -8.15 7.89 -12.42
C GLU A 79 -7.21 8.21 -11.26
N ALA A 80 -7.70 8.13 -10.01
CA ALA A 80 -6.89 8.32 -8.83
C ALA A 80 -5.85 7.20 -8.66
N ALA A 81 -6.22 5.93 -8.87
CA ALA A 81 -5.30 4.81 -8.87
C ALA A 81 -4.22 4.95 -9.96
N MET A 82 -4.60 5.38 -11.16
CA MET A 82 -3.66 5.68 -12.25
C MET A 82 -2.69 6.81 -11.90
N ALA A 83 -3.14 7.84 -11.19
CA ALA A 83 -2.27 8.92 -10.72
C ALA A 83 -1.22 8.40 -9.73
N ILE A 84 -1.63 7.53 -8.79
CA ILE A 84 -0.72 6.87 -7.84
C ILE A 84 0.31 6.01 -8.60
N MET A 85 -0.13 5.18 -9.56
CA MET A 85 0.77 4.32 -10.32
C MET A 85 1.82 5.09 -11.12
N ARG A 86 1.42 6.21 -11.74
CA ARG A 86 2.38 7.11 -12.42
C ARG A 86 3.39 7.72 -11.45
N ALA A 87 2.96 8.12 -10.27
CA ALA A 87 3.84 8.64 -9.22
C ALA A 87 4.82 7.56 -8.72
N ILE A 88 4.36 6.32 -8.53
CA ILE A 88 5.19 5.17 -8.14
C ILE A 88 6.24 4.86 -9.24
N GLY A 89 5.87 4.89 -10.51
CA GLY A 89 6.82 4.75 -11.60
C GLY A 89 7.94 5.79 -11.56
N GLY A 90 7.60 7.04 -11.19
CA GLY A 90 8.58 8.09 -10.92
C GLY A 90 9.45 7.81 -9.70
N LEU A 91 8.86 7.28 -8.63
CA LEU A 91 9.56 6.89 -7.40
C LEU A 91 10.62 5.81 -7.66
N ILE A 92 10.29 4.75 -8.39
CA ILE A 92 11.22 3.66 -8.70
C ILE A 92 12.39 4.18 -9.54
N ARG A 93 12.15 4.98 -10.58
CA ARG A 93 13.24 5.59 -11.36
C ARG A 93 14.17 6.45 -10.49
N ALA A 94 13.61 7.30 -9.63
CA ALA A 94 14.41 8.12 -8.73
C ALA A 94 15.18 7.28 -7.69
N SER A 95 14.62 6.14 -7.26
CA SER A 95 15.29 5.19 -6.37
C SER A 95 16.47 4.52 -7.06
N THR A 96 16.32 4.11 -8.32
CA THR A 96 17.42 3.55 -9.12
C THR A 96 18.55 4.57 -9.29
N GLU A 97 18.23 5.81 -9.68
CA GLU A 97 19.23 6.88 -9.81
C GLU A 97 19.97 7.14 -8.48
N SER A 98 19.26 7.16 -7.35
CA SER A 98 19.86 7.34 -6.03
C SER A 98 20.77 6.17 -5.65
N GLN A 99 20.35 4.94 -5.92
CA GLN A 99 21.14 3.73 -5.69
C GLN A 99 22.44 3.75 -6.52
N GLU A 100 22.36 4.08 -7.80
CA GLU A 100 23.51 4.17 -8.69
C GLU A 100 24.52 5.21 -8.19
N GLU A 101 24.05 6.39 -7.76
CA GLU A 101 24.92 7.43 -7.18
C GLU A 101 25.60 6.94 -5.90
N ILE A 102 24.84 6.31 -4.98
CA ILE A 102 25.38 5.77 -3.72
C ILE A 102 26.49 4.75 -4.00
N VAL A 103 26.26 3.84 -4.94
CA VAL A 103 27.24 2.82 -5.31
C VAL A 103 28.46 3.47 -5.99
N ALA A 104 28.25 4.36 -6.95
CA ALA A 104 29.33 5.02 -7.69
C ALA A 104 30.28 5.79 -6.76
N ARG A 105 29.73 6.48 -5.77
CA ARG A 105 30.51 7.26 -4.78
C ARG A 105 31.10 6.38 -3.68
N GLY A 106 30.33 5.42 -3.17
CA GLY A 106 30.72 4.61 -2.02
C GLY A 106 31.71 3.46 -2.33
N ARG A 107 31.81 3.02 -3.59
CA ARG A 107 32.69 1.91 -3.99
C ARG A 107 34.18 2.27 -4.04
N GLY A 108 34.53 3.56 -4.22
CA GLY A 108 35.91 3.97 -4.47
C GLY A 108 36.52 3.24 -5.67
N THR A 109 37.65 2.54 -5.49
CA THR A 109 38.28 1.69 -6.50
C THR A 109 37.73 0.26 -6.57
N SER A 110 36.79 -0.10 -5.68
CA SER A 110 36.18 -1.43 -5.62
C SER A 110 35.12 -1.60 -6.71
N SER A 111 34.76 -2.86 -7.03
CA SER A 111 33.62 -3.14 -7.89
C SER A 111 32.28 -2.87 -7.17
N ALA A 112 31.21 -2.63 -7.94
CA ALA A 112 29.86 -2.51 -7.39
C ALA A 112 29.47 -3.74 -6.54
N HIS A 113 29.81 -4.93 -7.01
CA HIS A 113 29.58 -6.19 -6.30
C HIS A 113 30.25 -6.22 -4.91
N GLN A 114 31.51 -5.78 -4.81
CA GLN A 114 32.19 -5.69 -3.51
C GLN A 114 31.56 -4.67 -2.58
N PHE A 115 31.04 -3.56 -3.13
CA PHE A 115 30.30 -2.58 -2.35
C PHE A 115 29.02 -3.17 -1.76
N TYR A 116 28.22 -3.87 -2.55
CA TYR A 116 26.99 -4.51 -2.06
C TYR A 116 27.25 -5.58 -1.01
N LYS A 117 28.28 -6.41 -1.21
CA LYS A 117 28.70 -7.43 -0.26
C LYS A 117 29.12 -6.82 1.10
N LYS A 118 29.88 -5.71 1.06
CA LYS A 118 30.30 -4.99 2.28
C LYS A 118 29.13 -4.33 3.00
N ASN A 119 28.09 -3.95 2.27
CA ASN A 119 26.91 -3.24 2.77
C ASN A 119 25.65 -4.13 2.69
N ASN A 120 25.76 -5.43 2.92
CA ASN A 120 24.69 -6.40 2.72
C ASN A 120 23.39 -6.03 3.42
N ARG A 121 23.43 -5.60 4.68
CA ARG A 121 22.23 -5.18 5.45
C ARG A 121 21.49 -4.01 4.79
N TRP A 122 22.22 -3.03 4.28
CA TRP A 122 21.64 -1.92 3.55
C TRP A 122 21.04 -2.40 2.22
N THR A 123 21.75 -3.27 1.50
CA THR A 123 21.31 -3.84 0.23
C THR A 123 20.01 -4.64 0.40
N GLU A 124 19.96 -5.53 1.40
CA GLU A 124 18.77 -6.31 1.75
C GLU A 124 17.60 -5.40 2.15
N GLY A 125 17.86 -4.36 2.94
CA GLY A 125 16.84 -3.38 3.32
C GLY A 125 16.26 -2.62 2.13
N LEU A 126 17.09 -2.23 1.15
CA LEU A 126 16.65 -1.57 -0.06
C LEU A 126 15.82 -2.50 -0.97
N ILE A 127 16.26 -3.76 -1.13
CA ILE A 127 15.52 -4.80 -1.85
C ILE A 127 14.14 -5.03 -1.20
N SER A 128 14.12 -5.21 0.12
CA SER A 128 12.87 -5.41 0.87
C SER A 128 11.91 -4.25 0.71
N ALA A 129 12.41 -3.01 0.76
CA ALA A 129 11.59 -1.82 0.57
C ALA A 129 11.05 -1.70 -0.87
N ALA A 130 11.85 -2.04 -1.89
CA ALA A 130 11.39 -2.06 -3.28
C ALA A 130 10.29 -3.10 -3.51
N ARG A 131 10.45 -4.30 -2.95
CA ARG A 131 9.42 -5.35 -2.97
C ARG A 131 8.13 -4.90 -2.28
N ALA A 132 8.24 -4.22 -1.14
CA ALA A 132 7.08 -3.69 -0.43
C ALA A 132 6.30 -2.69 -1.29
N VAL A 133 6.97 -1.80 -2.04
CA VAL A 133 6.33 -0.86 -2.96
C VAL A 133 5.62 -1.62 -4.09
N ALA A 134 6.26 -2.61 -4.71
CA ALA A 134 5.66 -3.41 -5.77
C ALA A 134 4.43 -4.18 -5.29
N PHE A 135 4.52 -4.82 -4.11
CA PHE A 135 3.41 -5.53 -3.48
C PHE A 135 2.23 -4.61 -3.16
N ALA A 136 2.49 -3.48 -2.50
CA ALA A 136 1.46 -2.50 -2.16
C ALA A 136 0.78 -1.93 -3.42
N SER A 137 1.53 -1.75 -4.51
CA SER A 137 1.00 -1.31 -5.80
C SER A 137 0.04 -2.34 -6.40
N THR A 138 0.40 -3.61 -6.37
CA THR A 138 -0.47 -4.71 -6.83
C THR A 138 -1.75 -4.79 -6.00
N MET A 139 -1.63 -4.73 -4.67
CA MET A 139 -2.79 -4.71 -3.77
C MET A 139 -3.74 -3.54 -4.03
N LEU A 140 -3.20 -2.35 -4.29
CA LEU A 140 -4.02 -1.18 -4.61
C LEU A 140 -4.87 -1.43 -5.86
N ILE A 141 -4.30 -2.04 -6.90
CA ILE A 141 -5.01 -2.30 -8.15
C ILE A 141 -6.06 -3.39 -7.97
N GLU A 142 -5.72 -4.48 -7.28
CA GLU A 142 -6.66 -5.57 -6.99
C GLU A 142 -7.84 -5.07 -6.15
N THR A 143 -7.56 -4.19 -5.18
CA THR A 143 -8.60 -3.58 -4.37
C THR A 143 -9.46 -2.61 -5.19
N ALA A 144 -8.87 -1.81 -6.08
CA ALA A 144 -9.62 -0.92 -6.97
C ALA A 144 -10.53 -1.70 -7.94
N ASP A 145 -10.03 -2.78 -8.55
CA ASP A 145 -10.84 -3.69 -9.38
C ASP A 145 -11.97 -4.33 -8.55
N GLY A 146 -11.65 -4.78 -7.34
CA GLY A 146 -12.62 -5.36 -6.41
C GLY A 146 -13.73 -4.39 -6.00
N VAL A 147 -13.42 -3.12 -5.80
CA VAL A 147 -14.44 -2.07 -5.51
C VAL A 147 -15.37 -1.88 -6.69
N ILE A 148 -14.84 -1.82 -7.92
CA ILE A 148 -15.65 -1.72 -9.15
C ILE A 148 -16.55 -2.95 -9.33
N MET A 149 -16.04 -4.14 -9.00
CA MET A 149 -16.78 -5.40 -9.06
C MET A 149 -17.68 -5.63 -7.85
N SER A 150 -17.75 -4.68 -6.91
CA SER A 150 -18.51 -4.77 -5.63
C SER A 150 -18.11 -5.97 -4.75
N THR A 151 -16.87 -6.44 -4.89
CA THR A 151 -16.29 -7.51 -4.06
C THR A 151 -15.44 -6.98 -2.92
N HIS A 152 -15.00 -5.73 -3.01
CA HIS A 152 -14.22 -5.02 -1.99
C HIS A 152 -14.92 -3.73 -1.56
N SER A 153 -14.63 -3.27 -0.34
CA SER A 153 -15.19 -2.03 0.19
C SER A 153 -14.28 -0.82 -0.08
N LEU A 154 -14.85 0.38 0.04
CA LEU A 154 -14.10 1.63 -0.09
C LEU A 154 -13.04 1.79 1.01
N GLU A 155 -13.30 1.24 2.22
CA GLU A 155 -12.34 1.24 3.33
C GLU A 155 -11.11 0.38 3.02
N GLN A 156 -11.28 -0.75 2.32
CA GLN A 156 -10.16 -1.57 1.86
C GLN A 156 -9.26 -0.80 0.88
N LEU A 157 -9.85 0.03 0.02
CA LEU A 157 -9.09 0.89 -0.89
C LEU A 157 -8.28 1.96 -0.13
N ILE A 158 -8.84 2.52 0.95
CA ILE A 158 -8.11 3.43 1.85
C ILE A 158 -6.92 2.72 2.48
N VAL A 159 -7.10 1.49 2.98
CA VAL A 159 -6.03 0.69 3.60
C VAL A 159 -4.94 0.39 2.58
N ALA A 160 -5.27 -0.05 1.38
CA ALA A 160 -4.31 -0.31 0.30
C ALA A 160 -3.52 0.95 -0.09
N SER A 161 -4.17 2.11 -0.16
CA SER A 161 -3.52 3.40 -0.42
C SER A 161 -2.55 3.82 0.69
N ASN A 162 -2.90 3.56 1.95
CA ASN A 162 -2.03 3.82 3.09
C ASN A 162 -0.81 2.89 3.09
N GLU A 163 -0.96 1.64 2.65
CA GLU A 163 0.15 0.69 2.52
C GLU A 163 1.15 1.15 1.45
N VAL A 164 0.69 1.65 0.31
CA VAL A 164 1.56 2.30 -0.70
C VAL A 164 2.35 3.46 -0.10
N SER A 165 1.70 4.31 0.70
CA SER A 165 2.37 5.43 1.36
C SER A 165 3.43 4.95 2.36
N SER A 166 3.13 3.91 3.14
CA SER A 166 4.05 3.30 4.12
C SER A 166 5.27 2.70 3.43
N ALA A 167 5.07 1.87 2.39
CA ALA A 167 6.14 1.27 1.61
C ALA A 167 7.04 2.33 0.94
N THR A 168 6.44 3.42 0.45
CA THR A 168 7.18 4.56 -0.12
C THR A 168 8.13 5.20 0.91
N VAL A 169 7.66 5.41 2.14
CA VAL A 169 8.49 5.96 3.24
C VAL A 169 9.64 5.02 3.58
N GLN A 170 9.40 3.71 3.61
CA GLN A 170 10.43 2.70 3.85
C GLN A 170 11.52 2.73 2.77
N LEU A 171 11.15 2.86 1.49
CA LEU A 171 12.10 2.94 0.38
C LEU A 171 13.00 4.19 0.49
N VAL A 172 12.41 5.35 0.79
CA VAL A 172 13.17 6.59 1.01
C VAL A 172 14.11 6.47 2.21
N ALA A 173 13.64 5.91 3.31
CA ALA A 173 14.44 5.70 4.51
C ALA A 173 15.62 4.76 4.24
N ALA A 174 15.39 3.64 3.54
CA ALA A 174 16.44 2.70 3.16
C ALA A 174 17.51 3.35 2.27
N SER A 175 17.11 4.15 1.26
CA SER A 175 18.04 4.90 0.42
C SER A 175 18.86 5.91 1.24
N ARG A 176 18.20 6.67 2.12
CA ARG A 176 18.82 7.75 2.90
C ARG A 176 19.94 7.29 3.83
N VAL A 177 19.93 6.05 4.28
CA VAL A 177 20.99 5.48 5.15
C VAL A 177 22.39 5.62 4.57
N LYS A 178 22.51 5.56 3.24
CA LYS A 178 23.80 5.61 2.52
C LYS A 178 23.96 6.80 1.59
N SER A 179 22.91 7.62 1.41
CA SER A 179 23.02 8.83 0.58
C SER A 179 23.88 9.88 1.27
N GLU A 180 24.62 10.64 0.49
CA GLU A 180 25.39 11.78 1.00
C GLU A 180 24.47 12.94 1.38
N PHE A 181 24.98 13.78 2.29
CA PHE A 181 24.34 15.04 2.61
C PHE A 181 24.33 15.93 1.34
N MET A 182 23.17 16.47 0.97
CA MET A 182 22.93 17.26 -0.25
C MET A 182 22.98 16.47 -1.58
N SER A 183 22.76 15.15 -1.58
CA SER A 183 22.59 14.38 -2.81
C SER A 183 21.36 14.85 -3.60
N GLN A 184 21.57 15.22 -4.87
CA GLN A 184 20.47 15.65 -5.76
C GLN A 184 19.55 14.48 -6.13
N THR A 185 20.08 13.27 -6.25
CA THR A 185 19.30 12.08 -6.56
C THR A 185 18.41 11.70 -5.36
N GLN A 186 18.93 11.81 -4.14
CA GLN A 186 18.14 11.63 -2.92
C GLN A 186 17.01 12.67 -2.81
N GLU A 187 17.29 13.92 -3.14
CA GLU A 187 16.26 14.98 -3.16
C GLU A 187 15.18 14.71 -4.21
N ARG A 188 15.56 14.18 -5.39
CA ARG A 188 14.57 13.75 -6.41
C ARG A 188 13.73 12.59 -5.91
N LEU A 189 14.33 11.62 -5.22
CA LEU A 189 13.62 10.50 -4.61
C LEU A 189 12.60 10.98 -3.57
N GLU A 190 12.99 11.90 -2.70
CA GLU A 190 12.10 12.48 -1.69
C GLU A 190 10.94 13.28 -2.32
N ARG A 191 11.21 14.02 -3.40
CA ARG A 191 10.14 14.69 -4.17
C ARG A 191 9.19 13.70 -4.85
N ALA A 192 9.71 12.63 -5.42
CA ALA A 192 8.90 11.56 -6.00
C ALA A 192 8.04 10.85 -4.93
N ALA A 193 8.59 10.58 -3.75
CA ALA A 193 7.88 10.02 -2.62
C ALA A 193 6.74 10.93 -2.12
N LYS A 194 6.98 12.24 -2.09
CA LYS A 194 5.95 13.22 -1.77
C LYS A 194 4.80 13.17 -2.79
N ALA A 195 5.12 13.07 -4.08
CA ALA A 195 4.11 12.96 -5.13
C ALA A 195 3.22 11.70 -4.96
N VAL A 196 3.81 10.55 -4.60
CA VAL A 196 3.05 9.33 -4.27
C VAL A 196 2.13 9.58 -3.07
N THR A 197 2.66 10.12 -1.99
CA THR A 197 1.89 10.39 -0.76
C THR A 197 0.73 11.37 -1.02
N ASP A 198 0.96 12.40 -1.82
CA ASP A 198 -0.08 13.38 -2.17
C ASP A 198 -1.17 12.77 -3.06
N ALA A 199 -0.79 11.89 -4.00
CA ALA A 199 -1.74 11.13 -4.81
C ALA A 199 -2.58 10.16 -3.96
N CYS A 200 -1.97 9.45 -3.01
CA CYS A 200 -2.67 8.59 -2.06
C CYS A 200 -3.65 9.38 -1.18
N ARG A 201 -3.25 10.53 -0.66
CA ARG A 201 -4.14 11.41 0.10
C ARG A 201 -5.31 11.94 -0.75
N SER A 202 -5.08 12.17 -2.02
CA SER A 202 -6.15 12.60 -2.95
C SER A 202 -7.18 11.48 -3.13
N LEU A 203 -6.73 10.23 -3.34
CA LEU A 203 -7.62 9.07 -3.42
C LEU A 203 -8.46 8.93 -2.14
N VAL A 204 -7.83 8.97 -0.97
CA VAL A 204 -8.53 8.84 0.33
C VAL A 204 -9.62 9.91 0.48
N ARG A 205 -9.32 11.17 0.14
CA ARG A 205 -10.31 12.26 0.17
C ARG A 205 -11.48 12.03 -0.80
N GLN A 206 -11.20 11.53 -2.00
CA GLN A 206 -12.25 11.23 -2.98
C GLN A 206 -13.16 10.10 -2.50
N VAL A 207 -12.56 9.03 -1.93
CA VAL A 207 -13.30 7.91 -1.34
C VAL A 207 -14.18 8.40 -0.18
N GLN A 208 -13.67 9.23 0.72
CA GLN A 208 -14.44 9.80 1.82
C GLN A 208 -15.63 10.62 1.31
N MET A 209 -15.43 11.49 0.30
CA MET A 209 -16.53 12.24 -0.30
C MET A 209 -17.60 11.35 -0.96
N ILE A 210 -17.21 10.20 -1.52
CA ILE A 210 -18.14 9.22 -2.08
C ILE A 210 -18.94 8.57 -0.94
N THR A 211 -18.28 8.13 0.12
CA THR A 211 -18.91 7.50 1.30
C THR A 211 -19.90 8.46 1.97
N ASP A 212 -19.50 9.74 2.17
CA ASP A 212 -20.35 10.76 2.80
C ASP A 212 -21.64 11.01 1.97
N ARG A 213 -21.52 11.01 0.64
CA ARG A 213 -22.70 11.14 -0.25
C ARG A 213 -23.62 9.92 -0.21
N GLN A 214 -23.08 8.73 -0.01
CA GLN A 214 -23.85 7.49 0.07
C GLN A 214 -24.56 7.33 1.42
N SER A 215 -23.98 7.87 2.50
CA SER A 215 -24.56 7.76 3.85
C SER A 215 -25.82 8.62 4.08
N GLY A 216 -26.18 9.51 3.15
CA GLY A 216 -27.48 10.18 3.15
C GLY A 216 -27.84 10.97 4.41
N THR A 217 -26.86 11.37 5.20
CA THR A 217 -27.05 12.07 6.49
C THR A 217 -27.66 13.47 6.31
N ASP A 218 -27.60 14.02 5.11
CA ASP A 218 -28.14 15.37 4.81
C ASP A 218 -29.68 15.40 4.68
N ASP A 219 -30.35 14.23 4.57
CA ASP A 219 -31.80 14.14 4.34
C ASP A 219 -32.63 13.84 5.61
N LEU A 220 -32.02 13.83 6.80
CA LEU A 220 -32.70 13.58 8.04
C LEU A 220 -33.40 14.87 8.57
N ASP A 221 -34.63 15.11 8.12
CA ASP A 221 -35.48 16.21 8.61
C ASP A 221 -36.12 15.86 9.96
N PHE A 222 -35.49 16.26 11.04
CA PHE A 222 -36.00 16.10 12.42
C PHE A 222 -37.00 17.18 12.82
N SER A 223 -37.25 18.20 11.98
CA SER A 223 -38.09 19.36 12.33
C SER A 223 -39.56 19.02 12.50
N ARG A 224 -40.00 17.87 11.98
CA ARG A 224 -41.41 17.41 12.03
C ARG A 224 -41.71 16.40 13.12
N MET A 225 -40.69 16.01 13.91
CA MET A 225 -40.88 15.03 15.00
C MET A 225 -41.47 15.67 16.25
N ALA A 226 -42.35 14.93 16.94
CA ALA A 226 -42.80 15.33 18.27
C ALA A 226 -41.63 15.33 19.26
N THR A 227 -41.63 16.27 20.22
CA THR A 227 -40.54 16.43 21.19
C THR A 227 -40.16 15.12 21.93
N HIS A 228 -41.17 14.32 22.23
CA HIS A 228 -40.95 13.01 22.88
C HIS A 228 -40.27 12.00 21.95
N GLU A 229 -40.71 11.91 20.70
CA GLU A 229 -40.11 11.00 19.69
C GLU A 229 -38.70 11.40 19.39
N PHE A 230 -38.43 12.71 19.25
CA PHE A 230 -37.06 13.23 19.08
C PHE A 230 -36.16 12.80 20.25
N LYS A 231 -36.64 12.93 21.49
CA LYS A 231 -35.83 12.55 22.68
C LYS A 231 -35.53 11.05 22.75
N VAL A 232 -36.51 10.21 22.39
CA VAL A 232 -36.29 8.75 22.30
C VAL A 232 -35.25 8.43 21.22
N ARG A 233 -35.37 9.05 20.04
CA ARG A 233 -34.45 8.82 18.92
C ARG A 233 -33.03 9.31 19.26
N GLU A 234 -32.92 10.44 19.95
CA GLU A 234 -31.63 10.96 20.43
C GLU A 234 -30.97 9.96 21.40
N MET A 235 -31.74 9.41 22.35
CA MET A 235 -31.21 8.41 23.28
C MET A 235 -30.82 7.11 22.59
N GLU A 236 -31.59 6.63 21.63
CA GLU A 236 -31.24 5.45 20.82
C GLU A 236 -29.94 5.67 20.06
N GLN A 237 -29.78 6.85 19.44
CA GLN A 237 -28.57 7.19 18.73
C GLN A 237 -27.37 7.31 19.68
N GLN A 238 -27.52 7.84 20.89
CA GLN A 238 -26.46 7.88 21.89
C GLN A 238 -26.01 6.47 22.30
N VAL A 239 -26.96 5.55 22.49
CA VAL A 239 -26.63 4.14 22.80
C VAL A 239 -25.87 3.49 21.65
N GLU A 240 -26.26 3.76 20.41
CA GLU A 240 -25.57 3.22 19.22
C GLU A 240 -24.14 3.75 19.11
N VAL A 241 -23.94 5.06 19.33
CA VAL A 241 -22.59 5.66 19.39
C VAL A 241 -21.71 4.96 20.42
N LEU A 242 -22.21 4.73 21.63
CA LEU A 242 -21.43 4.05 22.68
C LEU A 242 -21.07 2.59 22.33
N LYS A 243 -21.95 1.88 21.61
CA LYS A 243 -21.66 0.53 21.12
C LYS A 243 -20.53 0.56 20.07
N LEU A 244 -20.65 1.44 19.08
CA LEU A 244 -19.65 1.61 18.03
C LEU A 244 -18.29 2.04 18.59
N GLU A 245 -18.25 2.92 19.60
CA GLU A 245 -17.02 3.31 20.29
C GLU A 245 -16.35 2.13 21.00
N LYS A 246 -17.15 1.26 21.63
CA LYS A 246 -16.66 0.04 22.28
C LYS A 246 -16.07 -0.92 21.25
N GLU A 247 -16.75 -1.15 20.13
CA GLU A 247 -16.29 -2.00 19.03
C GLU A 247 -15.01 -1.44 18.41
N LEU A 248 -14.96 -0.15 18.15
CA LEU A 248 -13.76 0.55 17.65
C LEU A 248 -12.57 0.39 18.59
N SER A 249 -12.81 0.56 19.91
CA SER A 249 -11.77 0.39 20.93
C SER A 249 -11.23 -1.05 20.95
N GLN A 250 -12.12 -2.05 20.78
CA GLN A 250 -11.72 -3.44 20.70
C GLN A 250 -10.93 -3.73 19.41
N ALA A 251 -11.40 -3.26 18.26
CA ALA A 251 -10.71 -3.43 16.98
C ALA A 251 -9.30 -2.80 17.01
N ARG A 252 -9.16 -1.60 17.60
CA ARG A 252 -7.86 -0.94 17.78
C ARG A 252 -6.90 -1.74 18.67
N ARG A 253 -7.40 -2.38 19.73
CA ARG A 253 -6.60 -3.26 20.61
C ARG A 253 -6.10 -4.49 19.85
N VAL A 254 -6.96 -5.14 19.06
CA VAL A 254 -6.58 -6.28 18.23
C VAL A 254 -5.54 -5.89 17.19
N LEU A 255 -5.75 -4.79 16.48
CA LEU A 255 -4.79 -4.27 15.50
C LEU A 255 -3.43 -3.96 16.16
N GLY A 256 -3.43 -3.36 17.34
CA GLY A 256 -2.21 -3.10 18.10
C GLY A 256 -1.48 -4.38 18.54
N ALA A 257 -2.23 -5.44 18.88
CA ALA A 257 -1.64 -6.75 19.20
C ALA A 257 -1.02 -7.41 17.96
N MET A 258 -1.71 -7.37 16.80
CA MET A 258 -1.20 -7.91 15.54
C MET A 258 0.10 -7.21 15.12
N ARG A 259 0.15 -5.88 15.22
CA ARG A 259 1.36 -5.11 14.89
C ARG A 259 2.53 -5.47 15.81
N ARG A 260 2.31 -5.60 17.11
CA ARG A 260 3.37 -6.04 18.04
C ARG A 260 3.88 -7.44 17.72
N ALA A 261 2.98 -8.39 17.45
CA ALA A 261 3.38 -9.74 17.05
C ALA A 261 4.20 -9.75 15.75
N GLY A 262 3.84 -8.93 14.76
CA GLY A 262 4.60 -8.78 13.53
C GLY A 262 6.00 -8.20 13.75
N TYR A 263 6.18 -7.27 14.68
CA TYR A 263 7.51 -6.74 15.03
C TYR A 263 8.39 -7.80 15.71
N HIS A 264 7.85 -8.61 16.62
CA HIS A 264 8.62 -9.67 17.29
C HIS A 264 9.01 -10.78 16.32
N ALA A 265 8.17 -11.15 15.38
CA ALA A 265 8.51 -12.14 14.35
C ALA A 265 9.68 -11.67 13.47
N THR A 266 9.81 -10.37 13.18
CA THR A 266 10.95 -9.80 12.44
C THR A 266 12.23 -9.72 13.28
N GLU A 267 12.15 -9.57 14.61
CA GLU A 267 13.32 -9.54 15.51
C GLU A 267 13.88 -10.93 15.77
N GLU A 268 13.04 -11.95 15.89
CA GLU A 268 13.48 -13.36 16.06
C GLU A 268 14.16 -13.88 14.80
N ASP A 269 13.70 -13.49 13.60
CA ASP A 269 14.35 -13.82 12.32
C ASP A 269 15.72 -13.14 12.15
N GLN A 270 15.96 -12.00 12.80
CA GLN A 270 17.22 -11.26 12.79
C GLN A 270 18.19 -11.71 13.91
N GLY A 271 17.70 -12.38 14.94
CA GLY A 271 18.48 -12.86 16.10
C GLY A 271 19.13 -14.23 15.93
N LEU A 272 18.91 -14.92 14.83
CA LEU A 272 19.43 -16.25 14.50
C LEU A 272 20.62 -16.22 13.52
N ILE A 273 21.43 -15.15 13.55
CA ILE A 273 22.68 -15.03 12.77
C ILE A 273 23.86 -14.82 13.73
#